data_6a5240551bf1a203a3bdd26ba9b5ba4f
#
_entry.id   6a5240551bf1a203a3bdd26ba9b5ba4f
#
_cell.length_a   1.000
_cell.length_b   1.000
_cell.length_c   1.000
_cell.angle_alpha   90.00
_cell.angle_beta   90.00
_cell.angle_gamma   90.00
#
_symmetry.space_group_name_H-M   'P 1'
#
loop_
_entity.id
_entity.type
_entity.pdbx_description
1 polymer ?
#
loop_
_entity_poly.entity_id
_entity_poly.type
_entity_poly.pdbx_seq_one_letter_code
_entity_poly.pdbx_strand_id
1 'polypeptide(L)'
;QFAALTKDIAAINTTLAGLATVSADVSALKTTVSGIQSGVTANGAASSALSSALTAAQTDIDAIEAAVAGVASAADLTAVSTALTAVQADVKEILAANSVINQDVTINSVATLEYAESLISTKTDAPTVIVNGNVVITTGATTFSAAELTRVNLVTAKMATVLKDLTVSNTATPVATTVDFGALTFVDQSVSFTGATSTPKLKTITTNFTVDAEGAIDYSGLTNIGGNFALDGTG
;
A
#
# COMPACT_ATOMS: atom_id res chain seq x y z
N GLN A 1 30.30 -42.59 34.41
CA GLN A 1 29.78 -41.31 34.99
C GLN A 1 30.13 -40.10 34.09
N PHE A 2 31.38 -39.92 33.63
CA PHE A 2 31.74 -38.78 32.75
C PHE A 2 31.00 -38.75 31.43
N ALA A 3 30.76 -39.88 30.77
CA ALA A 3 30.01 -39.95 29.52
C ALA A 3 28.51 -39.55 29.70
N ALA A 4 27.90 -39.91 30.82
CA ALA A 4 26.56 -39.49 31.15
C ALA A 4 26.49 -37.96 31.37
N LEU A 5 27.44 -37.41 32.14
CA LEU A 5 27.52 -35.96 32.36
C LEU A 5 27.74 -35.19 31.06
N THR A 6 28.57 -35.67 30.14
CA THR A 6 28.79 -35.06 28.83
C THR A 6 27.46 -35.03 28.01
N LYS A 7 26.70 -36.11 28.04
CA LYS A 7 25.41 -36.21 27.37
C LYS A 7 24.41 -35.22 27.98
N ASP A 8 24.36 -35.11 29.30
CA ASP A 8 23.47 -34.21 30.00
C ASP A 8 23.81 -32.73 29.70
N ILE A 9 25.11 -32.39 29.67
CA ILE A 9 25.59 -31.06 29.25
C ILE A 9 25.19 -30.77 27.81
N ALA A 10 25.31 -31.69 26.88
CA ALA A 10 24.89 -31.50 25.49
C ALA A 10 23.36 -31.27 25.40
N ALA A 11 22.55 -32.01 26.17
CA ALA A 11 21.12 -31.81 26.23
C ALA A 11 20.76 -30.44 26.80
N ILE A 12 21.43 -30.01 27.85
CA ILE A 12 21.25 -28.64 28.43
C ILE A 12 21.60 -27.58 27.39
N ASN A 13 22.69 -27.71 26.68
CA ASN A 13 23.10 -26.76 25.63
C ASN A 13 22.08 -26.69 24.50
N THR A 14 21.50 -27.82 24.09
CA THR A 14 20.42 -27.84 23.09
C THR A 14 19.16 -27.12 23.59
N THR A 15 18.78 -27.36 24.84
CA THR A 15 17.65 -26.67 25.45
C THR A 15 17.89 -25.16 25.57
N LEU A 16 19.11 -24.77 25.94
CA LEU A 16 19.51 -23.36 26.04
C LEU A 16 19.48 -22.67 24.66
N ALA A 17 19.93 -23.34 23.61
CA ALA A 17 19.81 -22.85 22.24
C ALA A 17 18.33 -22.67 21.83
N GLY A 18 17.46 -23.63 22.17
CA GLY A 18 16.02 -23.52 21.98
C GLY A 18 15.42 -22.32 22.71
N LEU A 19 15.88 -22.04 23.94
CA LEU A 19 15.42 -20.86 24.71
C LEU A 19 15.84 -19.55 24.04
N ALA A 20 17.01 -19.48 23.43
CA ALA A 20 17.45 -18.32 22.65
C ALA A 20 16.55 -18.08 21.44
N THR A 21 16.14 -19.15 20.74
CA THR A 21 15.17 -19.06 19.64
C THR A 21 13.82 -18.53 20.12
N VAL A 22 13.30 -19.07 21.20
CA VAL A 22 12.03 -18.57 21.80
C VAL A 22 12.15 -17.10 22.18
N SER A 23 13.27 -16.66 22.71
CA SER A 23 13.49 -15.23 23.04
C SER A 23 13.48 -14.34 21.79
N ALA A 24 14.05 -14.80 20.68
CA ALA A 24 13.99 -14.10 19.40
C ALA A 24 12.58 -14.03 18.84
N ASP A 25 11.83 -15.14 18.91
CA ASP A 25 10.43 -15.21 18.46
C ASP A 25 9.53 -14.28 19.28
N VAL A 26 9.72 -14.24 20.61
CA VAL A 26 9.00 -13.31 21.49
C VAL A 26 9.31 -11.84 21.13
N SER A 27 10.54 -11.53 20.78
CA SER A 27 10.94 -10.20 20.37
C SER A 27 10.30 -9.81 19.03
N ALA A 28 10.27 -10.74 18.06
CA ALA A 28 9.60 -10.56 16.78
C ALA A 28 8.08 -10.38 16.97
N LEU A 29 7.45 -11.18 17.81
CA LEU A 29 6.04 -11.06 18.16
C LEU A 29 5.72 -9.70 18.80
N LYS A 30 6.57 -9.22 19.71
CA LYS A 30 6.43 -7.90 20.34
C LYS A 30 6.46 -6.79 19.27
N THR A 31 7.34 -6.88 18.29
CA THR A 31 7.42 -5.92 17.17
C THR A 31 6.14 -5.96 16.33
N THR A 32 5.66 -7.14 16.01
CA THR A 32 4.40 -7.33 15.26
C THR A 32 3.21 -6.74 16.01
N VAL A 33 3.09 -7.01 17.31
CA VAL A 33 2.01 -6.46 18.17
C VAL A 33 2.07 -4.93 18.21
N SER A 34 3.26 -4.35 18.30
CA SER A 34 3.44 -2.89 18.26
C SER A 34 2.99 -2.30 16.91
N GLY A 35 3.29 -2.98 15.81
CA GLY A 35 2.81 -2.61 14.47
C GLY A 35 1.28 -2.65 14.36
N ILE A 36 0.67 -3.73 14.84
CA ILE A 36 -0.80 -3.85 14.91
C ILE A 36 -1.41 -2.71 15.72
N GLN A 37 -0.81 -2.39 16.87
CA GLN A 37 -1.30 -1.34 17.76
C GLN A 37 -1.24 0.05 17.10
N SER A 38 -0.17 0.32 16.35
CA SER A 38 -0.04 1.54 15.54
C SER A 38 -1.09 1.60 14.44
N GLY A 39 -1.32 0.50 13.74
CA GLY A 39 -2.36 0.39 12.71
C GLY A 39 -3.77 0.60 13.26
N VAL A 40 -4.09 0.04 14.43
CA VAL A 40 -5.38 0.25 15.10
C VAL A 40 -5.56 1.72 15.49
N THR A 41 -4.51 2.39 15.97
CA THR A 41 -4.56 3.82 16.29
C THR A 41 -4.81 4.67 15.03
N ALA A 42 -4.11 4.37 13.94
CA ALA A 42 -4.30 5.07 12.65
C ALA A 42 -5.72 4.86 12.10
N ASN A 43 -6.27 3.64 12.18
CA ASN A 43 -7.64 3.35 11.79
C ASN A 43 -8.66 4.11 12.65
N GLY A 44 -8.40 4.26 13.96
CA GLY A 44 -9.22 5.07 14.85
C GLY A 44 -9.26 6.54 14.43
N ALA A 45 -8.11 7.11 14.07
CA ALA A 45 -8.01 8.47 13.56
C ALA A 45 -8.75 8.64 12.21
N ALA A 46 -8.58 7.71 11.28
CA ALA A 46 -9.28 7.70 10.00
C ALA A 46 -10.80 7.60 10.18
N SER A 47 -11.26 6.74 11.10
CA SER A 47 -12.68 6.61 11.43
C SER A 47 -13.27 7.91 12.02
N SER A 48 -12.51 8.60 12.86
CA SER A 48 -12.91 9.89 13.42
C SER A 48 -13.02 10.99 12.34
N ALA A 49 -12.06 11.04 11.41
CA ALA A 49 -12.09 11.96 10.28
C ALA A 49 -13.30 11.68 9.37
N LEU A 50 -13.58 10.41 9.07
CA LEU A 50 -14.73 10.00 8.29
C LEU A 50 -16.05 10.41 8.97
N SER A 51 -16.16 10.24 10.30
CA SER A 51 -17.33 10.68 11.05
C SER A 51 -17.54 12.20 10.98
N SER A 52 -16.45 12.96 11.06
CA SER A 52 -16.52 14.42 10.93
C SER A 52 -16.96 14.85 9.53
N ALA A 53 -16.40 14.24 8.49
CA ALA A 53 -16.79 14.52 7.10
C ALA A 53 -18.25 14.14 6.82
N LEU A 54 -18.73 13.02 7.39
CA LEU A 54 -20.13 12.62 7.27
C LEU A 54 -21.09 13.61 7.96
N THR A 55 -20.70 14.15 9.11
CA THR A 55 -21.48 15.19 9.81
C THR A 55 -21.53 16.47 8.98
N ALA A 56 -20.42 16.87 8.36
CA ALA A 56 -20.39 18.02 7.46
C ALA A 56 -21.29 17.80 6.24
N ALA A 57 -21.21 16.64 5.61
CA ALA A 57 -22.06 16.28 4.48
C ALA A 57 -23.55 16.30 4.84
N GLN A 58 -23.92 15.84 6.03
CA GLN A 58 -25.31 15.94 6.51
C GLN A 58 -25.77 17.39 6.67
N THR A 59 -24.91 18.23 7.23
CA THR A 59 -25.21 19.67 7.35
C THR A 59 -25.46 20.33 6.00
N ASP A 60 -24.68 19.98 4.99
CA ASP A 60 -24.84 20.52 3.65
C ASP A 60 -26.09 19.98 2.94
N ILE A 61 -26.47 18.72 3.20
CA ILE A 61 -27.75 18.15 2.74
C ILE A 61 -28.92 18.90 3.37
N ASP A 62 -28.90 19.16 4.67
CA ASP A 62 -29.92 19.90 5.36
C ASP A 62 -30.06 21.33 4.78
N ALA A 63 -28.93 21.96 4.44
CA ALA A 63 -28.92 23.28 3.77
C ALA A 63 -29.52 23.24 2.36
N ILE A 64 -29.25 22.19 1.58
CA ILE A 64 -29.85 21.96 0.27
C ILE A 64 -31.34 21.74 0.41
N GLU A 65 -31.81 20.92 1.35
CA GLU A 65 -33.22 20.67 1.59
C GLU A 65 -33.97 21.97 1.95
N ALA A 66 -33.38 22.80 2.83
CA ALA A 66 -33.91 24.09 3.19
C ALA A 66 -33.98 25.06 1.99
N ALA A 67 -32.94 25.08 1.15
CA ALA A 67 -32.92 25.93 -0.04
C ALA A 67 -33.96 25.47 -1.08
N VAL A 68 -34.09 24.14 -1.29
CA VAL A 68 -35.09 23.57 -2.23
C VAL A 68 -36.52 23.87 -1.77
N ALA A 69 -36.78 23.80 -0.46
CA ALA A 69 -38.11 24.13 0.08
C ALA A 69 -38.56 25.59 -0.19
N GLY A 70 -37.60 26.48 -0.41
CA GLY A 70 -37.84 27.92 -0.68
C GLY A 70 -37.58 28.37 -2.12
N VAL A 71 -37.22 27.44 -3.05
CA VAL A 71 -36.81 27.82 -4.41
C VAL A 71 -37.92 28.60 -5.15
N ALA A 72 -37.75 29.91 -5.28
CA ALA A 72 -38.55 30.80 -6.12
C ALA A 72 -37.69 31.90 -6.79
N SER A 73 -36.38 31.97 -6.54
CA SER A 73 -35.52 33.04 -7.03
C SER A 73 -34.11 32.56 -7.46
N ALA A 74 -33.40 33.38 -8.22
CA ALA A 74 -32.00 33.13 -8.60
C ALA A 74 -31.06 33.04 -7.37
N ALA A 75 -31.41 33.69 -6.25
CA ALA A 75 -30.64 33.61 -5.01
C ALA A 75 -30.73 32.23 -4.38
N ASP A 76 -31.91 31.60 -4.39
CA ASP A 76 -32.08 30.23 -3.87
C ASP A 76 -31.31 29.20 -4.70
N LEU A 77 -31.31 29.37 -6.02
CA LEU A 77 -30.51 28.50 -6.91
C LEU A 77 -29.01 28.64 -6.65
N THR A 78 -28.55 29.84 -6.33
CA THR A 78 -27.13 30.07 -5.94
C THR A 78 -26.82 29.38 -4.62
N ALA A 79 -27.71 29.42 -3.64
CA ALA A 79 -27.54 28.73 -2.35
C ALA A 79 -27.47 27.19 -2.54
N VAL A 80 -28.38 26.63 -3.35
CA VAL A 80 -28.35 25.19 -3.69
C VAL A 80 -27.05 24.81 -4.39
N SER A 81 -26.57 25.60 -5.34
CA SER A 81 -25.30 25.37 -6.04
C SER A 81 -24.12 25.38 -5.09
N THR A 82 -24.10 26.29 -4.12
CA THR A 82 -23.03 26.36 -3.11
C THR A 82 -23.05 25.15 -2.17
N ALA A 83 -24.23 24.78 -1.66
CA ALA A 83 -24.38 23.61 -0.80
C ALA A 83 -24.01 22.31 -1.53
N LEU A 84 -24.40 22.18 -2.80
CA LEU A 84 -24.00 21.03 -3.64
C LEU A 84 -22.47 20.94 -3.83
N THR A 85 -21.80 22.08 -4.00
CA THR A 85 -20.34 22.13 -4.10
C THR A 85 -19.68 21.65 -2.79
N ALA A 86 -20.23 22.04 -1.64
CA ALA A 86 -19.73 21.59 -0.35
C ALA A 86 -19.93 20.07 -0.16
N VAL A 87 -21.11 19.54 -0.46
CA VAL A 87 -21.37 18.09 -0.44
C VAL A 87 -20.40 17.32 -1.35
N GLN A 88 -20.11 17.84 -2.53
CA GLN A 88 -19.14 17.21 -3.43
C GLN A 88 -17.73 17.18 -2.82
N ALA A 89 -17.32 18.21 -2.09
CA ALA A 89 -16.04 18.24 -1.40
C ALA A 89 -15.99 17.19 -0.26
N ASP A 90 -17.04 17.09 0.55
CA ASP A 90 -17.13 16.12 1.64
C ASP A 90 -17.16 14.67 1.15
N VAL A 91 -17.91 14.40 0.07
CA VAL A 91 -17.90 13.09 -0.58
C VAL A 91 -16.51 12.73 -1.09
N LYS A 92 -15.78 13.68 -1.65
CA LYS A 92 -14.40 13.47 -2.09
C LYS A 92 -13.47 13.16 -0.91
N GLU A 93 -13.65 13.82 0.24
CA GLU A 93 -12.88 13.56 1.45
C GLU A 93 -13.20 12.17 2.03
N ILE A 94 -14.47 11.79 2.10
CA ILE A 94 -14.92 10.46 2.52
C ILE A 94 -14.33 9.37 1.62
N LEU A 95 -14.34 9.57 0.31
CA LEU A 95 -13.77 8.64 -0.64
C LEU A 95 -12.26 8.51 -0.46
N ALA A 96 -11.55 9.62 -0.25
CA ALA A 96 -10.11 9.62 0.02
C ALA A 96 -9.77 8.88 1.32
N ALA A 97 -10.52 9.11 2.39
CA ALA A 97 -10.34 8.40 3.66
C ALA A 97 -10.55 6.89 3.52
N ASN A 98 -11.52 6.46 2.72
CA ASN A 98 -11.76 5.04 2.44
C ASN A 98 -10.74 4.41 1.49
N SER A 99 -9.95 5.20 0.79
CA SER A 99 -8.95 4.71 -0.17
C SER A 99 -7.61 4.33 0.47
N VAL A 100 -7.43 4.51 1.78
CA VAL A 100 -6.15 4.26 2.47
C VAL A 100 -6.07 2.83 2.99
N ILE A 101 -4.97 2.16 2.69
CA ILE A 101 -4.55 0.87 3.27
C ILE A 101 -3.45 1.17 4.30
N ASN A 102 -3.76 1.02 5.60
CA ASN A 102 -2.85 1.38 6.70
C ASN A 102 -1.97 0.20 7.15
N GLN A 103 -1.32 -0.45 6.20
CA GLN A 103 -0.39 -1.56 6.46
C GLN A 103 0.50 -1.81 5.25
N ASP A 104 1.53 -2.62 5.44
CA ASP A 104 2.38 -3.10 4.36
C ASP A 104 1.60 -4.03 3.42
N VAL A 105 1.88 -3.92 2.12
CA VAL A 105 1.34 -4.81 1.08
C VAL A 105 2.48 -5.63 0.52
N THR A 106 2.46 -6.92 0.80
CA THR A 106 3.45 -7.87 0.28
C THR A 106 2.77 -8.85 -0.66
N ILE A 107 3.32 -9.01 -1.86
CA ILE A 107 2.89 -10.01 -2.85
C ILE A 107 4.11 -10.84 -3.26
N ASN A 108 4.26 -12.02 -2.67
CA ASN A 108 5.35 -12.95 -2.93
C ASN A 108 4.88 -14.42 -3.03
N SER A 109 3.59 -14.65 -2.96
CA SER A 109 2.93 -15.94 -3.09
C SER A 109 1.46 -15.75 -3.45
N VAL A 110 0.78 -16.81 -3.88
CA VAL A 110 -0.66 -16.78 -4.17
C VAL A 110 -1.46 -16.35 -2.94
N ALA A 111 -1.11 -16.84 -1.76
CA ALA A 111 -1.80 -16.48 -0.52
C ALA A 111 -1.66 -14.97 -0.18
N THR A 112 -0.49 -14.38 -0.38
CA THR A 112 -0.28 -12.94 -0.15
C THR A 112 -0.93 -12.09 -1.25
N LEU A 113 -1.05 -12.59 -2.47
CA LEU A 113 -1.83 -11.96 -3.54
C LEU A 113 -3.32 -11.93 -3.19
N GLU A 114 -3.91 -13.05 -2.75
CA GLU A 114 -5.30 -13.12 -2.31
C GLU A 114 -5.57 -12.16 -1.13
N TYR A 115 -4.63 -12.05 -0.23
CA TYR A 115 -4.71 -11.08 0.87
C TYR A 115 -4.68 -9.63 0.35
N ALA A 116 -3.76 -9.29 -0.55
CA ALA A 116 -3.68 -7.96 -1.15
C ALA A 116 -4.95 -7.62 -1.95
N GLU A 117 -5.52 -8.58 -2.69
CA GLU A 117 -6.81 -8.44 -3.36
C GLU A 117 -7.93 -8.15 -2.36
N SER A 118 -7.96 -8.86 -1.23
CA SER A 118 -8.96 -8.62 -0.18
C SER A 118 -8.87 -7.20 0.40
N LEU A 119 -7.66 -6.68 0.62
CA LEU A 119 -7.45 -5.30 1.08
C LEU A 119 -7.98 -4.27 0.09
N ILE A 120 -7.74 -4.49 -1.20
CA ILE A 120 -8.21 -3.59 -2.26
C ILE A 120 -9.71 -3.75 -2.50
N SER A 121 -10.25 -4.94 -2.38
CA SER A 121 -11.69 -5.20 -2.56
C SER A 121 -12.54 -4.50 -1.51
N THR A 122 -12.01 -4.29 -0.30
CA THR A 122 -12.69 -3.48 0.74
C THR A 122 -12.77 -2.00 0.38
N LYS A 123 -12.08 -1.57 -0.67
CA LYS A 123 -12.03 -0.18 -1.17
C LYS A 123 -12.79 -0.05 -2.50
N THR A 124 -13.95 -0.67 -2.59
CA THR A 124 -14.74 -0.81 -3.84
C THR A 124 -15.10 0.51 -4.50
N ASP A 125 -15.36 1.53 -3.72
CA ASP A 125 -15.79 2.85 -4.20
C ASP A 125 -14.61 3.75 -4.60
N ALA A 126 -13.38 3.38 -4.24
CA ALA A 126 -12.20 4.14 -4.60
C ALA A 126 -11.64 3.66 -5.95
N PRO A 127 -11.47 4.54 -6.95
CA PRO A 127 -10.84 4.18 -8.21
C PRO A 127 -9.37 3.82 -8.04
N THR A 128 -8.71 4.38 -7.03
CA THR A 128 -7.32 4.15 -6.66
C THR A 128 -7.15 4.11 -5.15
N VAL A 129 -6.04 3.52 -4.67
CA VAL A 129 -5.72 3.41 -3.25
C VAL A 129 -4.38 4.05 -2.91
N ILE A 130 -4.29 4.53 -1.67
CA ILE A 130 -3.05 5.00 -1.02
C ILE A 130 -2.60 3.90 -0.08
N VAL A 131 -1.36 3.44 -0.21
CA VAL A 131 -0.77 2.48 0.72
C VAL A 131 0.07 3.25 1.74
N ASN A 132 -0.40 3.31 2.98
CA ASN A 132 0.35 3.84 4.12
C ASN A 132 1.19 2.73 4.75
N GLY A 133 2.12 2.21 3.99
CA GLY A 133 3.00 1.10 4.33
C GLY A 133 4.02 0.88 3.23
N ASN A 134 4.87 -0.14 3.41
CA ASN A 134 5.76 -0.61 2.35
C ASN A 134 4.97 -1.42 1.32
N VAL A 135 5.38 -1.36 0.08
CA VAL A 135 4.90 -2.25 -0.97
C VAL A 135 6.06 -3.10 -1.44
N VAL A 136 5.93 -4.41 -1.29
CA VAL A 136 6.95 -5.39 -1.70
C VAL A 136 6.30 -6.39 -2.65
N ILE A 137 6.73 -6.38 -3.89
CA ILE A 137 6.29 -7.31 -4.93
C ILE A 137 7.46 -8.19 -5.33
N THR A 138 7.34 -9.49 -5.18
CA THR A 138 8.33 -10.46 -5.64
C THR A 138 7.63 -11.47 -6.54
N THR A 139 7.89 -11.39 -7.83
CA THR A 139 7.35 -12.32 -8.82
C THR A 139 8.47 -13.16 -9.41
N GLY A 140 8.23 -14.44 -9.57
CA GLY A 140 9.18 -15.38 -10.15
C GLY A 140 8.46 -16.43 -10.97
N ALA A 141 9.13 -17.01 -11.97
CA ALA A 141 8.55 -18.00 -12.88
C ALA A 141 7.97 -19.26 -12.18
N THR A 142 8.41 -19.53 -10.96
CA THR A 142 7.96 -20.67 -10.15
C THR A 142 6.91 -20.29 -9.11
N THR A 143 6.68 -18.98 -8.90
CA THR A 143 5.82 -18.47 -7.82
C THR A 143 4.42 -18.15 -8.32
N PHE A 144 4.31 -17.62 -9.53
CA PHE A 144 3.05 -17.16 -10.12
C PHE A 144 2.85 -17.70 -11.53
N SER A 145 1.65 -18.20 -11.83
CA SER A 145 1.19 -18.46 -13.18
C SER A 145 0.91 -17.16 -13.95
N ALA A 146 0.75 -17.22 -15.26
CA ALA A 146 0.37 -16.07 -16.08
C ALA A 146 -0.97 -15.44 -15.65
N ALA A 147 -1.93 -16.26 -15.21
CA ALA A 147 -3.22 -15.78 -14.69
C ALA A 147 -3.04 -15.01 -13.38
N GLU A 148 -2.18 -15.49 -12.49
CA GLU A 148 -1.89 -14.83 -11.22
C GLU A 148 -1.10 -13.53 -11.43
N LEU A 149 -0.18 -13.47 -12.37
CA LEU A 149 0.50 -12.22 -12.75
C LEU A 149 -0.48 -11.17 -13.28
N THR A 150 -1.51 -11.58 -14.01
CA THR A 150 -2.61 -10.68 -14.40
C THR A 150 -3.34 -10.13 -13.17
N ARG A 151 -3.59 -10.96 -12.17
CA ARG A 151 -4.19 -10.53 -10.88
C ARG A 151 -3.27 -9.58 -10.11
N VAL A 152 -1.95 -9.84 -10.09
CA VAL A 152 -0.97 -8.89 -9.51
C VAL A 152 -1.13 -7.52 -10.16
N ASN A 153 -1.20 -7.45 -11.49
CA ASN A 153 -1.36 -6.19 -12.21
C ASN A 153 -2.71 -5.51 -11.92
N LEU A 154 -3.79 -6.25 -11.69
CA LEU A 154 -5.07 -5.66 -11.26
C LEU A 154 -4.98 -5.01 -9.87
N VAL A 155 -4.15 -5.56 -8.98
CA VAL A 155 -3.87 -5.01 -7.65
C VAL A 155 -2.98 -3.76 -7.75
N THR A 156 -1.85 -3.87 -8.43
CA THR A 156 -0.86 -2.78 -8.52
C THR A 156 -1.36 -1.58 -9.32
N ALA A 157 -2.17 -1.81 -10.36
CA ALA A 157 -2.78 -0.75 -11.16
C ALA A 157 -3.70 0.18 -10.37
N LYS A 158 -4.19 -0.23 -9.20
CA LYS A 158 -5.00 0.61 -8.31
C LYS A 158 -4.17 1.45 -7.33
N MET A 159 -2.89 1.17 -7.13
CA MET A 159 -2.04 1.89 -6.19
C MET A 159 -1.63 3.24 -6.78
N ALA A 160 -2.13 4.34 -6.24
CA ALA A 160 -1.81 5.70 -6.71
C ALA A 160 -0.67 6.35 -5.93
N THR A 161 -0.51 5.97 -4.66
CA THR A 161 0.50 6.53 -3.76
C THR A 161 1.00 5.44 -2.81
N VAL A 162 2.30 5.41 -2.57
CA VAL A 162 2.96 4.60 -1.54
C VAL A 162 3.68 5.55 -0.58
N LEU A 163 3.32 5.51 0.71
CA LEU A 163 3.86 6.43 1.73
C LEU A 163 5.12 5.90 2.42
N LYS A 164 5.64 4.77 1.99
CA LYS A 164 6.94 4.23 2.41
C LYS A 164 7.71 3.72 1.20
N ASP A 165 8.46 2.63 1.36
CA ASP A 165 9.27 2.07 0.27
C ASP A 165 8.43 1.25 -0.72
N LEU A 166 8.81 1.32 -1.99
CA LEU A 166 8.31 0.44 -3.04
C LEU A 166 9.45 -0.43 -3.57
N THR A 167 9.35 -1.72 -3.37
CA THR A 167 10.29 -2.71 -3.88
C THR A 167 9.59 -3.66 -4.83
N VAL A 168 10.09 -3.78 -6.04
CA VAL A 168 9.61 -4.75 -7.03
C VAL A 168 10.79 -5.60 -7.49
N SER A 169 10.69 -6.90 -7.27
CA SER A 169 11.61 -7.90 -7.81
C SER A 169 10.86 -8.83 -8.75
N ASN A 170 10.97 -8.56 -10.04
CA ASN A 170 10.30 -9.32 -11.09
C ASN A 170 11.34 -10.16 -11.86
N THR A 171 11.58 -11.36 -11.38
CA THR A 171 12.59 -12.29 -11.93
C THR A 171 11.99 -13.39 -12.79
N ALA A 172 10.77 -13.21 -13.28
CA ALA A 172 10.07 -14.21 -14.10
C ALA A 172 10.75 -14.40 -15.47
N THR A 173 11.27 -15.58 -15.73
CA THR A 173 11.73 -16.01 -17.06
C THR A 173 10.91 -17.22 -17.51
N PRO A 174 10.50 -17.37 -18.79
CA PRO A 174 10.83 -16.56 -19.95
C PRO A 174 9.82 -15.45 -20.21
N VAL A 175 10.32 -14.27 -20.58
CA VAL A 175 9.57 -13.06 -20.97
C VAL A 175 8.60 -12.59 -19.88
N ALA A 176 9.15 -11.73 -19.09
CA ALA A 176 8.53 -11.04 -18.01
C ALA A 176 7.15 -10.47 -18.39
N THR A 177 6.11 -10.95 -17.76
CA THR A 177 4.92 -10.14 -17.61
C THR A 177 5.33 -8.93 -16.78
N THR A 178 5.24 -7.75 -17.37
CA THR A 178 5.58 -6.50 -16.69
C THR A 178 4.67 -6.32 -15.48
N VAL A 179 5.23 -5.98 -14.32
CA VAL A 179 4.45 -5.52 -13.17
C VAL A 179 4.06 -4.07 -13.42
N ASP A 180 2.75 -3.81 -13.57
CA ASP A 180 2.22 -2.51 -13.98
C ASP A 180 1.58 -1.76 -12.82
N PHE A 181 2.07 -0.54 -12.58
CA PHE A 181 1.54 0.43 -11.63
C PHE A 181 0.88 1.61 -12.39
N GLY A 182 -0.10 1.32 -13.23
CA GLY A 182 -0.72 2.32 -14.11
C GLY A 182 -1.33 3.55 -13.45
N ALA A 183 -1.60 3.53 -12.13
CA ALA A 183 -2.10 4.69 -11.38
C ALA A 183 -1.05 5.38 -10.51
N LEU A 184 0.11 4.78 -10.27
CA LEU A 184 1.11 5.27 -9.31
C LEU A 184 1.68 6.62 -9.74
N THR A 185 1.56 7.62 -8.87
CA THR A 185 2.05 8.99 -9.12
C THR A 185 3.12 9.44 -8.14
N PHE A 186 3.19 8.82 -6.94
CA PHE A 186 4.02 9.28 -5.84
C PHE A 186 4.49 8.13 -4.95
N VAL A 187 5.77 8.15 -4.57
CA VAL A 187 6.35 7.30 -3.52
C VAL A 187 7.11 8.18 -2.53
N ASP A 188 6.74 8.12 -1.25
CA ASP A 188 7.28 9.02 -0.21
C ASP A 188 8.67 8.59 0.31
N GLN A 189 9.12 7.38 0.02
CA GLN A 189 10.47 6.95 0.39
C GLN A 189 11.21 6.41 -0.84
N SER A 190 11.93 5.31 -0.69
CA SER A 190 12.76 4.77 -1.77
C SER A 190 11.97 3.86 -2.69
N VAL A 191 12.43 3.79 -3.93
CA VAL A 191 11.97 2.83 -4.94
C VAL A 191 13.13 1.96 -5.39
N SER A 192 12.88 0.65 -5.45
CA SER A 192 13.82 -0.33 -6.00
C SER A 192 13.11 -1.25 -6.99
N PHE A 193 13.57 -1.27 -8.22
CA PHE A 193 13.05 -2.13 -9.28
C PHE A 193 14.11 -3.09 -9.79
N THR A 194 13.79 -4.38 -9.81
CA THR A 194 14.52 -5.44 -10.49
C THR A 194 13.59 -6.14 -11.46
N GLY A 195 13.95 -6.19 -12.74
CA GLY A 195 13.14 -6.80 -13.80
C GLY A 195 12.02 -5.90 -14.33
N ALA A 196 11.20 -6.44 -15.24
CA ALA A 196 10.24 -5.67 -16.02
C ALA A 196 9.16 -5.02 -15.14
N THR A 197 9.16 -3.70 -15.06
CA THR A 197 8.24 -2.88 -14.27
C THR A 197 7.82 -1.65 -15.05
N SER A 198 6.55 -1.26 -14.94
CA SER A 198 5.98 -0.09 -15.61
C SER A 198 5.33 0.85 -14.59
N THR A 199 5.78 2.11 -14.59
CA THR A 199 5.24 3.18 -13.76
C THR A 199 5.07 4.48 -14.57
N PRO A 200 4.25 4.47 -15.62
CA PRO A 200 4.20 5.56 -16.61
C PRO A 200 3.72 6.90 -16.03
N LYS A 201 3.04 6.88 -14.89
CA LYS A 201 2.51 8.08 -14.23
C LYS A 201 3.30 8.51 -12.99
N LEU A 202 4.29 7.74 -12.57
CA LEU A 202 5.11 8.07 -11.39
C LEU A 202 5.87 9.38 -11.65
N LYS A 203 5.63 10.39 -10.83
CA LYS A 203 6.22 11.73 -10.96
C LYS A 203 7.30 12.01 -9.94
N THR A 204 7.13 11.51 -8.72
CA THR A 204 7.98 11.90 -7.60
C THR A 204 8.33 10.69 -6.74
N ILE A 205 9.62 10.58 -6.42
CA ILE A 205 10.20 9.71 -5.41
C ILE A 205 10.95 10.63 -4.45
N THR A 206 10.64 10.60 -3.15
CA THR A 206 11.21 11.60 -2.22
C THR A 206 12.62 11.27 -1.75
N THR A 207 13.03 9.99 -1.84
CA THR A 207 14.39 9.59 -1.46
C THR A 207 15.13 8.96 -2.62
N ASN A 208 15.46 7.67 -2.58
CA ASN A 208 16.33 7.04 -3.56
C ASN A 208 15.54 6.25 -4.62
N PHE A 209 16.07 6.22 -5.83
CA PHE A 209 15.58 5.36 -6.89
C PHE A 209 16.70 4.44 -7.36
N THR A 210 16.53 3.14 -7.17
CA THR A 210 17.45 2.10 -7.63
C THR A 210 16.78 1.26 -8.70
N VAL A 211 17.47 1.08 -9.79
CA VAL A 211 17.04 0.25 -10.91
C VAL A 211 18.12 -0.77 -11.21
N ASP A 212 17.75 -2.06 -11.15
CA ASP A 212 18.55 -3.16 -11.64
C ASP A 212 17.99 -3.60 -13.00
N ALA A 213 18.80 -3.45 -14.03
CA ALA A 213 18.34 -3.44 -15.44
C ALA A 213 18.16 -4.84 -16.06
N GLU A 214 17.72 -5.83 -15.32
CA GLU A 214 17.37 -7.15 -15.88
C GLU A 214 16.04 -7.18 -16.67
N GLY A 215 15.52 -6.04 -17.11
CA GLY A 215 14.26 -5.99 -17.86
C GLY A 215 13.87 -4.61 -18.33
N ALA A 216 12.76 -4.54 -19.08
CA ALA A 216 12.22 -3.26 -19.51
C ALA A 216 11.55 -2.56 -18.32
N ILE A 217 12.07 -1.40 -17.94
CA ILE A 217 11.53 -0.55 -16.90
C ILE A 217 11.03 0.75 -17.49
N ASP A 218 9.74 1.02 -17.36
CA ASP A 218 9.12 2.27 -17.80
C ASP A 218 8.91 3.21 -16.59
N TYR A 219 9.69 4.27 -16.54
CA TYR A 219 9.55 5.38 -15.59
C TYR A 219 9.49 6.73 -16.35
N SER A 220 8.93 6.71 -17.54
CA SER A 220 8.89 7.88 -18.44
C SER A 220 8.17 9.11 -17.85
N GLY A 221 7.28 8.90 -16.86
CA GLY A 221 6.60 9.96 -16.14
C GLY A 221 7.43 10.67 -15.07
N LEU A 222 8.59 10.10 -14.67
CA LEU A 222 9.35 10.54 -13.51
C LEU A 222 9.99 11.91 -13.73
N THR A 223 9.70 12.86 -12.85
CA THR A 223 10.17 14.25 -12.93
C THR A 223 11.00 14.68 -11.73
N ASN A 224 10.92 13.98 -10.61
CA ASN A 224 11.62 14.34 -9.38
C ASN A 224 12.09 13.12 -8.58
N ILE A 225 13.37 13.12 -8.19
CA ILE A 225 13.97 12.19 -7.23
C ILE A 225 14.66 13.05 -6.18
N GLY A 226 14.24 12.92 -4.91
CA GLY A 226 14.78 13.74 -3.83
C GLY A 226 16.15 13.31 -3.34
N GLY A 227 16.55 12.06 -3.57
CA GLY A 227 17.84 11.49 -3.18
C GLY A 227 18.66 11.01 -4.37
N ASN A 228 19.29 9.86 -4.25
CA ASN A 228 20.17 9.29 -5.25
C ASN A 228 19.39 8.49 -6.31
N PHE A 229 19.82 8.59 -7.56
CA PHE A 229 19.47 7.66 -8.61
C PHE A 229 20.63 6.69 -8.83
N ALA A 230 20.38 5.41 -8.70
CA ALA A 230 21.34 4.35 -8.99
C ALA A 230 20.79 3.44 -10.09
N LEU A 231 21.56 3.28 -11.16
CA LEU A 231 21.34 2.28 -12.21
C LEU A 231 22.40 1.19 -12.00
N ASP A 232 21.96 0.04 -11.50
CA ASP A 232 22.80 -1.14 -11.33
C ASP A 232 22.44 -2.11 -12.47
N GLY A 233 23.21 -2.09 -13.54
CA GLY A 233 22.96 -2.91 -14.72
C GLY A 233 24.26 -3.34 -15.36
N THR A 234 24.56 -4.61 -15.31
CA THR A 234 25.47 -5.27 -16.25
C THR A 234 24.68 -5.56 -17.52
N GLY A 235 24.52 -4.54 -18.39
CA GLY A 235 24.00 -4.73 -19.73
C GLY A 235 25.02 -5.40 -20.65
#